data_8a233e2cdada8b42a8b2acc60821cf2d
#
_entry.id   8a233e2cdada8b42a8b2acc60821cf2d
#
_cell.length_a   1.000
_cell.length_b   1.000
_cell.length_c   1.000
_cell.angle_alpha   90.00
_cell.angle_beta   90.00
_cell.angle_gamma   90.00
#
_symmetry.space_group_name_H-M   'P 1'
#
loop_
_entity.id
_entity.type
_entity.pdbx_description
1 polymer ?
#
loop_
_entity_poly.entity_id
_entity_poly.type
_entity_poly.pdbx_seq_one_letter_code
_entity_poly.pdbx_strand_id
1 'polypeptide(L)'
;TGKLKLIIRGGVGIDNIDHKYAEEKGIKVMNTPRASSDAVAELAMAHMLSCARFISVAGHTMREGKWEKKAYKGIEIHGKTLGIVGFGRIGQALGRMAKGMGMNVIAFDIFHIPGIEEQTGINYVEMDELLAKSDFISVHAPAVDGGAIINAANIAKMKDGVVIINTSRGTNVDEAALLDALNSGKVYAAGLDVWAEEPSKNEALYS
;
A
#
# COMPACT_ATOMS: atom_id res chain seq x y z
N THR A 1 19.31 -18.06 -25.49
CA THR A 1 18.82 -18.85 -26.62
C THR A 1 18.39 -17.89 -27.73
N GLY A 2 19.07 -17.90 -28.89
CA GLY A 2 18.82 -16.99 -30.02
C GLY A 2 17.43 -17.09 -30.67
N LYS A 3 16.49 -17.84 -30.06
CA LYS A 3 15.10 -18.02 -30.52
C LYS A 3 14.07 -17.24 -29.68
N LEU A 4 14.42 -16.74 -28.49
CA LEU A 4 13.49 -15.98 -27.66
C LEU A 4 13.23 -14.61 -28.29
N LYS A 5 11.98 -14.29 -28.53
CA LYS A 5 11.55 -13.03 -29.16
C LYS A 5 10.65 -12.19 -28.25
N LEU A 6 10.00 -12.81 -27.26
CA LEU A 6 9.00 -12.18 -26.44
C LEU A 6 9.01 -12.79 -25.03
N ILE A 7 8.95 -11.92 -24.03
CA ILE A 7 8.69 -12.26 -22.62
C ILE A 7 7.39 -11.56 -22.23
N ILE A 8 6.42 -12.31 -21.70
CA ILE A 8 5.18 -11.76 -21.17
C ILE A 8 5.10 -12.09 -19.69
N ARG A 9 5.00 -11.05 -18.85
CA ARG A 9 4.74 -11.21 -17.42
C ARG A 9 3.26 -11.00 -17.15
N GLY A 10 2.59 -11.99 -16.56
CA GLY A 10 1.22 -11.87 -16.05
C GLY A 10 1.21 -11.06 -14.74
N GLY A 11 1.10 -9.74 -14.84
CA GLY A 11 1.11 -8.82 -13.70
C GLY A 11 1.53 -7.41 -14.11
N VAL A 12 1.56 -6.47 -13.15
CA VAL A 12 1.87 -5.06 -13.41
C VAL A 12 3.37 -4.80 -13.41
N GLY A 13 4.09 -5.15 -12.33
CA GLY A 13 5.52 -4.90 -12.20
C GLY A 13 6.36 -5.84 -13.08
N ILE A 14 7.47 -5.36 -13.59
CA ILE A 14 8.45 -6.13 -14.38
C ILE A 14 9.84 -6.09 -13.75
N ASP A 15 9.94 -5.73 -12.49
CA ASP A 15 11.21 -5.48 -11.77
C ASP A 15 12.09 -6.74 -11.69
N ASN A 16 11.49 -7.93 -11.80
CA ASN A 16 12.19 -9.21 -11.81
C ASN A 16 12.68 -9.63 -13.22
N ILE A 17 12.54 -8.76 -14.22
CA ILE A 17 13.00 -9.00 -15.60
C ILE A 17 14.01 -7.92 -15.95
N ASP A 18 15.21 -8.31 -16.36
CA ASP A 18 16.18 -7.38 -16.95
C ASP A 18 15.69 -6.94 -18.34
N HIS A 19 14.75 -5.98 -18.33
CA HIS A 19 14.13 -5.49 -19.55
C HIS A 19 15.11 -4.73 -20.45
N LYS A 20 16.13 -4.07 -19.86
CA LYS A 20 17.16 -3.38 -20.63
C LYS A 20 18.02 -4.38 -21.43
N TYR A 21 18.48 -5.42 -20.74
CA TYR A 21 19.21 -6.50 -21.41
C TYR A 21 18.35 -7.21 -22.47
N ALA A 22 17.08 -7.46 -22.18
CA ALA A 22 16.16 -8.06 -23.14
C ALA A 22 16.03 -7.21 -24.41
N GLU A 23 15.87 -5.88 -24.26
CA GLU A 23 15.78 -4.94 -25.38
C GLU A 23 17.05 -4.92 -26.22
N GLU A 24 18.25 -4.90 -25.59
CA GLU A 24 19.55 -5.01 -26.28
C GLU A 24 19.67 -6.28 -27.12
N LYS A 25 19.01 -7.37 -26.72
CA LYS A 25 18.96 -8.65 -27.45
C LYS A 25 17.79 -8.75 -28.44
N GLY A 26 17.04 -7.66 -28.65
CA GLY A 26 15.88 -7.65 -29.54
C GLY A 26 14.72 -8.51 -29.03
N ILE A 27 14.63 -8.72 -27.70
CA ILE A 27 13.56 -9.47 -27.04
C ILE A 27 12.55 -8.47 -26.49
N LYS A 28 11.31 -8.53 -26.95
CA LYS A 28 10.23 -7.67 -26.44
C LYS A 28 9.77 -8.13 -25.06
N VAL A 29 9.66 -7.21 -24.10
CA VAL A 29 9.06 -7.46 -22.78
C VAL A 29 7.69 -6.80 -22.72
N MET A 30 6.68 -7.53 -22.29
CA MET A 30 5.30 -7.07 -22.12
C MET A 30 4.77 -7.49 -20.74
N ASN A 31 3.81 -6.74 -20.23
CA ASN A 31 3.09 -7.05 -19.00
C ASN A 31 1.56 -6.93 -19.22
N THR A 32 0.78 -7.24 -18.16
CA THR A 32 -0.68 -7.13 -18.17
C THR A 32 -1.15 -6.06 -17.18
N PRO A 33 -0.97 -4.75 -17.49
CA PRO A 33 -1.06 -3.67 -16.51
C PRO A 33 -2.49 -3.36 -16.02
N ARG A 34 -3.51 -4.02 -16.60
CA ARG A 34 -4.92 -3.84 -16.23
C ARG A 34 -5.53 -5.04 -15.52
N ALA A 35 -4.90 -6.21 -15.61
CA ALA A 35 -5.52 -7.47 -15.22
C ALA A 35 -5.74 -7.63 -13.70
N SER A 36 -4.91 -6.98 -12.87
CA SER A 36 -4.94 -7.14 -11.40
C SER A 36 -5.24 -5.86 -10.63
N SER A 37 -5.61 -4.76 -11.30
CA SER A 37 -5.74 -3.46 -10.61
C SER A 37 -6.82 -3.49 -9.53
N ASP A 38 -7.99 -4.04 -9.83
CA ASP A 38 -9.09 -4.14 -8.87
C ASP A 38 -8.74 -5.15 -7.76
N ALA A 39 -8.15 -6.30 -8.09
CA ALA A 39 -7.75 -7.31 -7.10
C ALA A 39 -6.73 -6.77 -6.08
N VAL A 40 -5.75 -5.96 -6.52
CA VAL A 40 -4.78 -5.32 -5.60
C VAL A 40 -5.45 -4.24 -4.75
N ALA A 41 -6.39 -3.48 -5.31
CA ALA A 41 -7.16 -2.51 -4.55
C ALA A 41 -8.06 -3.18 -3.49
N GLU A 42 -8.69 -4.31 -3.82
CA GLU A 42 -9.46 -5.14 -2.89
C GLU A 42 -8.57 -5.69 -1.77
N LEU A 43 -7.36 -6.15 -2.08
CA LEU A 43 -6.38 -6.60 -1.09
C LEU A 43 -5.96 -5.46 -0.15
N ALA A 44 -5.69 -4.27 -0.68
CA ALA A 44 -5.37 -3.10 0.13
C ALA A 44 -6.54 -2.73 1.06
N MET A 45 -7.78 -2.76 0.57
CA MET A 45 -8.99 -2.54 1.39
C MET A 45 -9.14 -3.64 2.46
N ALA A 46 -8.86 -4.90 2.13
CA ALA A 46 -8.90 -6.00 3.09
C ALA A 46 -7.88 -5.80 4.22
N HIS A 47 -6.65 -5.37 3.90
CA HIS A 47 -5.65 -4.98 4.90
C HIS A 47 -6.12 -3.83 5.78
N MET A 48 -6.71 -2.77 5.19
CA MET A 48 -7.27 -1.65 5.95
C MET A 48 -8.32 -2.12 6.96
N LEU A 49 -9.27 -2.93 6.53
CA LEU A 49 -10.33 -3.47 7.39
C LEU A 49 -9.76 -4.44 8.43
N SER A 50 -8.78 -5.26 8.07
CA SER A 50 -8.11 -6.17 9.00
C SER A 50 -7.38 -5.41 10.11
N CYS A 51 -6.64 -4.37 9.77
CA CYS A 51 -5.99 -3.49 10.74
C CYS A 51 -7.00 -2.75 11.63
N ALA A 52 -8.04 -2.19 11.03
CA ALA A 52 -9.06 -1.42 11.75
C ALA A 52 -9.90 -2.28 12.72
N ARG A 53 -10.11 -3.56 12.42
CA ARG A 53 -11.06 -4.43 13.13
C ARG A 53 -10.44 -5.71 13.70
N PHE A 54 -9.11 -5.85 13.68
CA PHE A 54 -8.38 -7.03 14.19
C PHE A 54 -8.81 -8.36 13.57
N ILE A 55 -9.26 -8.38 12.30
CA ILE A 55 -9.86 -9.57 11.68
C ILE A 55 -8.90 -10.75 11.68
N SER A 56 -7.64 -10.52 11.28
CA SER A 56 -6.62 -11.55 11.18
C SER A 56 -6.29 -12.17 12.55
N VAL A 57 -5.91 -11.33 13.52
CA VAL A 57 -5.50 -11.78 14.85
C VAL A 57 -6.65 -12.37 15.65
N ALA A 58 -7.86 -11.81 15.53
CA ALA A 58 -9.05 -12.36 16.18
C ALA A 58 -9.38 -13.76 15.64
N GLY A 59 -9.28 -13.94 14.31
CA GLY A 59 -9.47 -15.26 13.71
C GLY A 59 -8.41 -16.27 14.12
N HIS A 60 -7.15 -15.84 14.31
CA HIS A 60 -6.06 -16.69 14.80
C HIS A 60 -6.31 -17.14 16.25
N THR A 61 -6.53 -16.20 17.17
CA THR A 61 -6.73 -16.51 18.59
C THR A 61 -8.00 -17.33 18.84
N MET A 62 -9.05 -17.15 18.04
CA MET A 62 -10.24 -18.02 18.10
C MET A 62 -9.92 -19.47 17.75
N ARG A 63 -9.04 -19.74 16.79
CA ARG A 63 -8.60 -21.12 16.48
C ARG A 63 -7.78 -21.73 17.61
N GLU A 64 -7.12 -20.91 18.43
CA GLU A 64 -6.42 -21.33 19.64
C GLU A 64 -7.36 -21.51 20.86
N GLY A 65 -8.67 -21.33 20.69
CA GLY A 65 -9.67 -21.42 21.75
C GLY A 65 -9.72 -20.19 22.68
N LYS A 66 -9.10 -19.08 22.32
CA LYS A 66 -9.10 -17.84 23.12
C LYS A 66 -10.28 -16.95 22.77
N TRP A 67 -10.87 -16.31 23.79
CA TRP A 67 -11.98 -15.36 23.65
C TRP A 67 -11.55 -13.96 24.09
N GLU A 68 -10.92 -13.21 23.18
CA GLU A 68 -10.25 -11.93 23.47
C GLU A 68 -11.10 -10.70 23.10
N LYS A 69 -12.42 -10.76 23.29
CA LYS A 69 -13.38 -9.70 22.88
C LYS A 69 -12.98 -8.29 23.32
N LYS A 70 -12.39 -8.14 24.51
CA LYS A 70 -12.03 -6.83 25.06
C LYS A 70 -10.73 -6.28 24.46
N ALA A 71 -9.81 -7.15 24.05
CA ALA A 71 -8.54 -6.76 23.45
C ALA A 71 -8.72 -6.21 22.02
N TYR A 72 -9.73 -6.69 21.29
CA TYR A 72 -9.96 -6.35 19.88
C TYR A 72 -10.99 -5.23 19.70
N LYS A 73 -10.80 -4.12 20.43
CA LYS A 73 -11.60 -2.92 20.23
C LYS A 73 -11.09 -2.14 19.02
N GLY A 74 -11.73 -2.35 17.87
CA GLY A 74 -11.35 -1.72 16.62
C GLY A 74 -11.78 -0.27 16.49
N ILE A 75 -11.41 0.33 15.36
CA ILE A 75 -11.78 1.67 14.93
C ILE A 75 -12.74 1.61 13.73
N GLU A 76 -13.59 2.60 13.59
CA GLU A 76 -14.49 2.76 12.45
C GLU A 76 -13.77 3.54 11.35
N ILE A 77 -13.93 3.11 10.07
CA ILE A 77 -13.31 3.79 8.93
C ILE A 77 -14.19 4.88 8.34
N HIS A 78 -15.52 4.83 8.57
CA HIS A 78 -16.45 5.85 8.11
C HIS A 78 -16.06 7.24 8.64
N GLY A 79 -16.06 8.24 7.75
CA GLY A 79 -15.65 9.61 8.08
C GLY A 79 -14.14 9.83 8.24
N LYS A 80 -13.34 8.77 8.27
CA LYS A 80 -11.87 8.85 8.31
C LYS A 80 -11.29 9.25 6.96
N THR A 81 -10.08 9.77 6.96
CA THR A 81 -9.37 10.18 5.75
C THR A 81 -8.38 9.10 5.31
N LEU A 82 -8.51 8.65 4.07
CA LEU A 82 -7.54 7.82 3.37
C LEU A 82 -6.65 8.70 2.48
N GLY A 83 -5.35 8.70 2.72
CA GLY A 83 -4.33 9.23 1.83
C GLY A 83 -3.79 8.14 0.92
N ILE A 84 -3.83 8.37 -0.38
CA ILE A 84 -3.34 7.43 -1.40
C ILE A 84 -2.06 8.00 -2.00
N VAL A 85 -0.94 7.30 -1.80
CA VAL A 85 0.35 7.64 -2.42
C VAL A 85 0.54 6.78 -3.68
N GLY A 86 0.48 7.42 -4.85
CA GLY A 86 0.41 6.76 -6.14
C GLY A 86 -1.04 6.61 -6.62
N PHE A 87 -1.53 7.58 -7.40
CA PHE A 87 -2.94 7.64 -7.84
C PHE A 87 -3.13 7.12 -9.27
N GLY A 88 -2.42 6.02 -9.57
CA GLY A 88 -2.60 5.23 -10.78
C GLY A 88 -3.89 4.38 -10.75
N ARG A 89 -3.99 3.33 -11.59
CA ARG A 89 -5.19 2.48 -11.67
C ARG A 89 -5.60 1.86 -10.35
N ILE A 90 -4.63 1.35 -9.57
CA ILE A 90 -4.88 0.71 -8.28
C ILE A 90 -5.36 1.75 -7.27
N GLY A 91 -4.64 2.88 -7.14
CA GLY A 91 -5.04 3.96 -6.23
C GLY A 91 -6.43 4.51 -6.51
N GLN A 92 -6.78 4.68 -7.80
CA GLN A 92 -8.12 5.11 -8.21
C GLN A 92 -9.21 4.08 -7.86
N ALA A 93 -8.92 2.78 -8.05
CA ALA A 93 -9.86 1.72 -7.68
C ALA A 93 -10.09 1.69 -6.16
N LEU A 94 -9.00 1.73 -5.37
CA LEU A 94 -9.09 1.82 -3.90
C LEU A 94 -9.83 3.07 -3.45
N GLY A 95 -9.56 4.23 -4.06
CA GLY A 95 -10.21 5.49 -3.74
C GLY A 95 -11.73 5.43 -3.95
N ARG A 96 -12.20 4.81 -5.05
CA ARG A 96 -13.63 4.59 -5.28
C ARG A 96 -14.26 3.67 -4.23
N MET A 97 -13.57 2.58 -3.86
CA MET A 97 -14.04 1.66 -2.80
C MET A 97 -14.14 2.39 -1.46
N ALA A 98 -13.10 3.13 -1.06
CA ALA A 98 -13.06 3.87 0.19
C ALA A 98 -14.16 4.95 0.28
N LYS A 99 -14.41 5.69 -0.81
CA LYS A 99 -15.55 6.64 -0.89
C LYS A 99 -16.88 5.93 -0.73
N GLY A 100 -17.06 4.76 -1.34
CA GLY A 100 -18.26 3.94 -1.19
C GLY A 100 -18.50 3.47 0.25
N MET A 101 -17.44 3.38 1.05
CA MET A 101 -17.49 3.06 2.49
C MET A 101 -17.57 4.31 3.39
N GLY A 102 -17.78 5.49 2.82
CA GLY A 102 -17.96 6.75 3.56
C GLY A 102 -16.67 7.38 4.06
N MET A 103 -15.51 7.04 3.50
CA MET A 103 -14.24 7.70 3.81
C MET A 103 -14.07 9.00 3.02
N ASN A 104 -13.33 9.95 3.59
CA ASN A 104 -12.73 11.04 2.83
C ASN A 104 -11.47 10.50 2.14
N VAL A 105 -11.24 10.88 0.89
CA VAL A 105 -10.08 10.38 0.14
C VAL A 105 -9.32 11.56 -0.47
N ILE A 106 -8.01 11.59 -0.25
CA ILE A 106 -7.05 12.51 -0.87
C ILE A 106 -5.92 11.70 -1.51
N ALA A 107 -5.27 12.24 -2.51
CA ALA A 107 -4.25 11.54 -3.26
C ALA A 107 -3.00 12.40 -3.45
N PHE A 108 -1.85 11.74 -3.55
CA PHE A 108 -0.59 12.31 -4.01
C PHE A 108 -0.05 11.45 -5.15
N ASP A 109 0.40 12.10 -6.21
CA ASP A 109 1.17 11.47 -7.29
C ASP A 109 2.13 12.50 -7.87
N ILE A 110 3.26 12.03 -8.41
CA ILE A 110 4.19 12.89 -9.17
C ILE A 110 3.65 13.25 -10.55
N PHE A 111 2.68 12.47 -11.06
CA PHE A 111 2.01 12.72 -12.34
C PHE A 111 0.51 12.91 -12.13
N HIS A 112 0.02 14.10 -12.36
CA HIS A 112 -1.41 14.38 -12.30
C HIS A 112 -2.08 13.99 -13.64
N ILE A 113 -3.07 13.11 -13.55
CA ILE A 113 -3.86 12.68 -14.70
C ILE A 113 -4.94 13.74 -14.97
N PRO A 114 -4.96 14.38 -16.14
CA PRO A 114 -5.96 15.40 -16.45
C PRO A 114 -7.41 14.89 -16.31
N GLY A 115 -8.26 15.68 -15.64
CA GLY A 115 -9.68 15.37 -15.47
C GLY A 115 -10.01 14.26 -14.46
N ILE A 116 -9.00 13.68 -13.79
CA ILE A 116 -9.23 12.57 -12.85
C ILE A 116 -9.91 13.05 -11.57
N GLU A 117 -9.64 14.27 -11.13
CA GLU A 117 -10.25 14.84 -9.93
C GLU A 117 -11.77 15.02 -10.11
N GLU A 118 -12.20 15.54 -11.26
CA GLU A 118 -13.61 15.68 -11.61
C GLU A 118 -14.28 14.31 -11.77
N GLN A 119 -13.58 13.35 -12.38
CA GLN A 119 -14.12 12.01 -12.61
C GLN A 119 -14.30 11.21 -11.32
N THR A 120 -13.38 11.33 -10.39
CA THR A 120 -13.36 10.54 -9.13
C THR A 120 -13.90 11.30 -7.94
N GLY A 121 -13.89 12.63 -8.00
CA GLY A 121 -14.12 13.51 -6.86
C GLY A 121 -13.08 13.30 -5.75
N ILE A 122 -11.82 12.97 -6.13
CA ILE A 122 -10.67 12.80 -5.25
C ILE A 122 -9.63 13.81 -5.69
N ASN A 123 -9.25 14.71 -4.78
CA ASN A 123 -8.31 15.78 -5.10
C ASN A 123 -6.87 15.35 -4.85
N TYR A 124 -5.96 15.83 -5.69
CA TYR A 124 -4.54 15.80 -5.41
C TYR A 124 -4.18 16.81 -4.32
N VAL A 125 -3.26 16.42 -3.47
CA VAL A 125 -2.66 17.28 -2.44
C VAL A 125 -1.14 17.05 -2.43
N GLU A 126 -0.40 17.97 -1.81
CA GLU A 126 1.02 17.79 -1.57
C GLU A 126 1.29 16.67 -0.57
N MET A 127 2.46 16.02 -0.66
CA MET A 127 2.81 14.89 0.20
C MET A 127 2.68 15.24 1.70
N ASP A 128 3.19 16.38 2.13
CA ASP A 128 3.14 16.80 3.55
C ASP A 128 1.70 16.99 4.03
N GLU A 129 0.82 17.50 3.17
CA GLU A 129 -0.59 17.63 3.46
C GLU A 129 -1.28 16.26 3.58
N LEU A 130 -0.97 15.34 2.66
CA LEU A 130 -1.48 13.96 2.72
C LEU A 130 -1.07 13.30 4.04
N LEU A 131 0.21 13.37 4.40
CA LEU A 131 0.73 12.78 5.63
C LEU A 131 0.03 13.34 6.87
N ALA A 132 -0.13 14.67 6.95
CA ALA A 132 -0.72 15.34 8.10
C ALA A 132 -2.24 15.11 8.25
N LYS A 133 -2.97 14.89 7.16
CA LYS A 133 -4.43 14.78 7.19
C LYS A 133 -4.96 13.35 7.26
N SER A 134 -4.15 12.35 6.90
CA SER A 134 -4.61 10.97 6.74
C SER A 134 -4.69 10.21 8.07
N ASP A 135 -5.78 9.48 8.25
CA ASP A 135 -5.94 8.46 9.30
C ASP A 135 -5.45 7.08 8.81
N PHE A 136 -5.54 6.86 7.48
CA PHE A 136 -5.02 5.69 6.76
C PHE A 136 -4.17 6.19 5.59
N ILE A 137 -3.04 5.55 5.36
CA ILE A 137 -2.16 5.82 4.21
C ILE A 137 -1.94 4.52 3.46
N SER A 138 -2.24 4.51 2.15
CA SER A 138 -2.01 3.35 1.29
C SER A 138 -1.05 3.69 0.15
N VAL A 139 0.00 2.88 0.00
CA VAL A 139 1.07 3.11 -0.97
C VAL A 139 0.86 2.23 -2.20
N HIS A 140 0.79 2.86 -3.38
CA HIS A 140 0.60 2.23 -4.69
C HIS A 140 1.61 2.74 -5.74
N ALA A 141 2.69 3.33 -5.27
CA ALA A 141 3.78 3.80 -6.12
C ALA A 141 4.73 2.66 -6.52
N PRO A 142 5.39 2.71 -7.69
CA PRO A 142 6.53 1.84 -7.97
C PRO A 142 7.66 2.09 -6.95
N ALA A 143 8.70 1.25 -7.00
CA ALA A 143 9.92 1.55 -6.26
C ALA A 143 10.48 2.91 -6.72
N VAL A 144 10.88 3.75 -5.77
CA VAL A 144 11.40 5.09 -6.06
C VAL A 144 12.90 5.15 -5.79
N ASP A 145 13.61 5.85 -6.66
CA ASP A 145 15.01 6.17 -6.41
C ASP A 145 15.09 7.21 -5.27
N GLY A 146 15.99 7.02 -4.33
CA GLY A 146 16.19 7.96 -3.21
C GLY A 146 15.68 7.49 -1.85
N GLY A 147 15.20 6.27 -1.75
CA GLY A 147 14.83 5.64 -0.48
C GLY A 147 13.32 5.46 -0.27
N ALA A 148 12.96 4.94 0.89
CA ALA A 148 11.57 4.61 1.21
C ALA A 148 10.67 5.85 1.29
N ILE A 149 9.45 5.74 0.76
CA ILE A 149 8.40 6.77 0.90
C ILE A 149 7.95 6.88 2.36
N ILE A 150 7.71 5.73 2.99
CA ILE A 150 7.39 5.63 4.41
C ILE A 150 8.70 5.45 5.18
N ASN A 151 9.28 6.54 5.61
CA ASN A 151 10.52 6.63 6.38
C ASN A 151 10.30 7.43 7.67
N ALA A 152 11.29 7.48 8.55
CA ALA A 152 11.18 8.16 9.84
C ALA A 152 10.75 9.64 9.72
N ALA A 153 11.28 10.38 8.74
CA ALA A 153 10.95 11.79 8.54
C ALA A 153 9.49 11.98 8.12
N ASN A 154 8.96 11.13 7.25
CA ASN A 154 7.58 11.17 6.81
C ASN A 154 6.63 10.63 7.87
N ILE A 155 7.00 9.59 8.61
CA ILE A 155 6.22 9.07 9.75
C ILE A 155 6.04 10.17 10.82
N ALA A 156 7.07 10.96 11.10
CA ALA A 156 6.99 12.04 12.05
C ALA A 156 5.92 13.10 11.72
N LYS A 157 5.62 13.30 10.41
CA LYS A 157 4.60 14.23 9.91
C LYS A 157 3.17 13.67 9.96
N MET A 158 3.01 12.34 10.11
CA MET A 158 1.71 11.69 10.11
C MET A 158 0.94 11.96 11.41
N LYS A 159 -0.36 11.68 11.38
CA LYS A 159 -1.16 11.67 12.62
C LYS A 159 -0.69 10.56 13.56
N ASP A 160 -0.83 10.78 14.86
CA ASP A 160 -0.67 9.72 15.84
C ASP A 160 -1.80 8.70 15.68
N GLY A 161 -1.43 7.42 15.70
CA GLY A 161 -2.37 6.33 15.49
C GLY A 161 -2.75 6.11 14.00
N VAL A 162 -1.96 6.58 13.05
CA VAL A 162 -2.16 6.31 11.61
C VAL A 162 -2.05 4.81 11.31
N VAL A 163 -2.80 4.35 10.31
CA VAL A 163 -2.69 2.99 9.75
C VAL A 163 -1.98 3.06 8.40
N ILE A 164 -0.97 2.22 8.20
CA ILE A 164 -0.18 2.19 6.96
C ILE A 164 -0.43 0.89 6.21
N ILE A 165 -0.72 1.01 4.91
CA ILE A 165 -0.93 -0.13 4.00
C ILE A 165 0.07 -0.07 2.86
N ASN A 166 0.74 -1.19 2.59
CA ASN A 166 1.63 -1.31 1.45
C ASN A 166 1.40 -2.62 0.70
N THR A 167 0.81 -2.51 -0.49
CA THR A 167 0.63 -3.59 -1.46
C THR A 167 1.38 -3.32 -2.76
N SER A 168 2.40 -2.46 -2.71
CA SER A 168 3.15 -2.00 -3.89
C SER A 168 4.55 -2.61 -4.00
N ARG A 169 5.52 -2.05 -3.30
CA ARG A 169 6.91 -2.55 -3.22
C ARG A 169 7.39 -2.46 -1.78
N GLY A 170 8.07 -3.49 -1.30
CA GLY A 170 8.60 -3.52 0.07
C GLY A 170 9.58 -2.38 0.33
N THR A 171 10.41 -2.03 -0.65
CA THR A 171 11.36 -0.91 -0.57
C THR A 171 10.73 0.47 -0.40
N ASN A 172 9.41 0.60 -0.58
CA ASN A 172 8.70 1.85 -0.30
C ASN A 172 8.50 2.11 1.21
N VAL A 173 8.81 1.14 2.07
CA VAL A 173 8.72 1.25 3.52
C VAL A 173 10.09 0.98 4.14
N ASP A 174 10.56 1.89 4.97
CA ASP A 174 11.68 1.66 5.89
C ASP A 174 11.14 0.83 7.07
N GLU A 175 11.45 -0.47 7.04
CA GLU A 175 10.94 -1.44 8.02
C GLU A 175 11.41 -1.14 9.45
N ALA A 176 12.62 -0.57 9.62
CA ALA A 176 13.14 -0.21 10.94
C ALA A 176 12.38 0.99 11.49
N ALA A 177 12.18 2.04 10.68
CA ALA A 177 11.39 3.19 11.06
C ALA A 177 9.92 2.84 11.34
N LEU A 178 9.35 1.91 10.58
CA LEU A 178 7.99 1.42 10.82
C LEU A 178 7.90 0.67 12.14
N LEU A 179 8.85 -0.21 12.45
CA LEU A 179 8.88 -0.97 13.71
C LEU A 179 8.96 -0.02 14.92
N ASP A 180 9.84 0.97 14.89
CA ASP A 180 9.95 1.99 15.94
C ASP A 180 8.63 2.76 16.12
N ALA A 181 7.96 3.09 15.01
CA ALA A 181 6.70 3.80 15.02
C ALA A 181 5.52 2.96 15.55
N LEU A 182 5.50 1.65 15.27
CA LEU A 182 4.55 0.71 15.86
C LEU A 182 4.76 0.57 17.37
N ASN A 183 6.01 0.40 17.80
CA ASN A 183 6.37 0.26 19.21
C ASN A 183 6.06 1.51 20.04
N SER A 184 6.21 2.70 19.44
CA SER A 184 5.90 3.98 20.10
C SER A 184 4.40 4.33 20.07
N GLY A 185 3.57 3.63 19.30
CA GLY A 185 2.16 3.93 19.07
C GLY A 185 1.92 5.09 18.10
N LYS A 186 2.95 5.62 17.46
CA LYS A 186 2.83 6.61 16.37
C LYS A 186 2.06 6.04 15.20
N VAL A 187 2.34 4.78 14.85
CA VAL A 187 1.56 3.97 13.91
C VAL A 187 0.73 2.98 14.70
N TYR A 188 -0.57 2.96 14.46
CA TYR A 188 -1.50 2.06 15.16
C TYR A 188 -1.38 0.62 14.65
N ALA A 189 -1.30 0.45 13.35
CA ALA A 189 -1.15 -0.85 12.69
C ALA A 189 -0.59 -0.68 11.27
N ALA A 190 0.00 -1.75 10.74
CA ALA A 190 0.45 -1.81 9.36
C ALA A 190 -0.10 -3.08 8.68
N GLY A 191 -0.54 -2.94 7.43
CA GLY A 191 -0.92 -4.04 6.54
C GLY A 191 0.08 -4.12 5.39
N LEU A 192 0.94 -5.12 5.41
CA LEU A 192 2.02 -5.30 4.44
C LEU A 192 1.81 -6.58 3.64
N ASP A 193 1.76 -6.48 2.32
CA ASP A 193 1.74 -7.61 1.38
C ASP A 193 3.11 -7.86 0.75
N VAL A 194 4.03 -6.91 0.90
CA VAL A 194 5.36 -6.89 0.29
C VAL A 194 6.42 -6.47 1.31
N TRP A 195 7.64 -6.98 1.14
CA TRP A 195 8.75 -6.79 2.06
C TRP A 195 10.00 -6.32 1.33
N ALA A 196 10.91 -5.65 2.05
CA ALA A 196 12.18 -5.21 1.47
C ALA A 196 13.04 -6.40 1.00
N GLU A 197 12.99 -7.52 1.73
CA GLU A 197 13.53 -8.82 1.34
C GLU A 197 12.42 -9.86 1.37
N GLU A 198 12.26 -10.64 0.31
CA GLU A 198 11.23 -11.68 0.20
C GLU A 198 11.85 -13.07 0.00
N PRO A 199 11.58 -14.07 0.87
CA PRO A 199 10.72 -13.99 2.08
C PRO A 199 11.34 -13.10 3.16
N SER A 200 10.48 -12.38 3.91
CA SER A 200 10.94 -11.50 4.99
C SER A 200 11.64 -12.29 6.10
N LYS A 201 12.73 -11.72 6.61
CA LYS A 201 13.45 -12.19 7.81
C LYS A 201 13.21 -11.28 9.03
N ASN A 202 12.40 -10.26 8.88
CA ASN A 202 12.12 -9.28 9.94
C ASN A 202 10.99 -9.77 10.85
N GLU A 203 11.30 -10.77 11.69
CA GLU A 203 10.33 -11.41 12.60
C GLU A 203 9.63 -10.39 13.53
N ALA A 204 10.31 -9.32 13.90
CA ALA A 204 9.76 -8.30 14.79
C ALA A 204 8.53 -7.56 14.22
N LEU A 205 8.32 -7.58 12.89
CA LEU A 205 7.17 -6.94 12.26
C LEU A 205 5.95 -7.87 12.10
N TYR A 206 6.10 -9.19 12.29
CA TYR A 206 4.99 -10.15 12.12
C TYR A 206 4.85 -11.15 13.26
N SER A 207 5.60 -10.99 14.37
CA SER A 207 5.53 -11.79 15.60
C SER A 207 4.53 -11.24 16.62
#